data_5e449d1ef9605ccf9bd54baf7ef249ff
#
_entry.id   5e449d1ef9605ccf9bd54baf7ef249ff
#
_cell.length_a   1.000
_cell.length_b   1.000
_cell.length_c   1.000
_cell.angle_alpha   90.00
_cell.angle_beta   90.00
_cell.angle_gamma   90.00
#
_symmetry.space_group_name_H-M   'P 1'
#
loop_
_entity.id
_entity.type
_entity.pdbx_description
1 polymer ?
#
loop_
_entity_poly.entity_id
_entity_poly.type
_entity_poly.pdbx_seq_one_letter_code
_entity_poly.pdbx_strand_id
1 'polypeptide(L)'
;MTEPVTSAALSGSATRMSRRVMNLAHFLTQNTRRHGERVGFIWGDRAWTWREIDACVSALAAALAARGIVKGDRILVHSKNCDEMFWSMFAAFRLGAVWVPTNFRLMPDEVAYLATASGARALLCHGDFPDHAAAVTAASPAIAFTWRIGEGTLGETSLREAVSAHAGATIDNAAVEYDTPCWFFFTSGTTGRSKAAVLTHGQMAFVVTNHLADLMPGTTENDASLVVAPLSHGAGVHQLVQTARAVPTILLPSERFDITEAFRLIETHRVSNLFTVPTILKMMVEHPAIDRSDHSSLRHVIYAGAPMYREDQKAALKKFGPVLVQYFGLGEVTGNITVLPPDLHDPEDGPHARIGTCGYERTGMQVSIQGDDGRELKPLETGEICVIGPAVFAGYYNNPEANAKAFRDGWFRTGDLGHMDAEGFVYITGRASDMYISGGSNIYPREVEEKILTHPGIGEVAVLGVPDPVWGEVGVAVCVPRDGAGEVSELELATFLAAKVPRYKMPKRFFFWEALPKSGYGKVPKRLVRDELEARGLLDTGSKKSG
;
A
#
# COMPACT_ATOMS: atom_id res chain seq x y z
N MET A 1 13.48 -34.31 36.67
CA MET A 1 12.10 -34.12 36.20
C MET A 1 11.63 -32.83 36.81
N THR A 2 11.69 -31.75 36.07
CA THR A 2 11.19 -30.44 36.47
C THR A 2 9.71 -30.37 36.04
N GLU A 3 8.82 -30.20 37.01
CA GLU A 3 7.39 -30.04 36.74
C GLU A 3 7.16 -28.81 35.83
N PRO A 4 6.23 -28.88 34.89
CA PRO A 4 5.88 -27.71 34.09
C PRO A 4 5.20 -26.68 34.99
N VAL A 5 5.70 -25.44 34.98
CA VAL A 5 5.08 -24.30 35.64
C VAL A 5 3.69 -24.07 34.99
N THR A 6 2.64 -24.45 35.70
CA THR A 6 1.27 -24.25 35.23
C THR A 6 0.91 -22.75 35.25
N SER A 7 0.17 -22.32 34.27
CA SER A 7 -0.31 -20.91 34.06
C SER A 7 -1.04 -20.32 35.30
N ALA A 8 -1.45 -21.13 36.25
CA ALA A 8 -2.10 -20.71 37.48
C ALA A 8 -1.14 -20.00 38.48
N ALA A 9 0.18 -20.18 38.36
CA ALA A 9 1.15 -19.54 39.26
C ALA A 9 1.37 -18.05 38.98
N LEU A 10 0.87 -17.53 37.85
CA LEU A 10 0.97 -16.11 37.46
C LEU A 10 -0.25 -15.25 37.89
N SER A 11 -1.25 -15.83 38.55
CA SER A 11 -2.49 -15.11 38.94
C SER A 11 -2.39 -14.40 40.31
N GLY A 12 -1.30 -14.52 41.03
CA GLY A 12 -1.07 -13.81 42.29
C GLY A 12 -0.48 -12.42 42.08
N SER A 13 -1.28 -11.38 42.26
CA SER A 13 -0.87 -9.96 42.26
C SER A 13 -0.23 -9.46 40.95
N ALA A 14 -0.80 -9.80 39.82
CA ALA A 14 -0.37 -9.18 38.56
C ALA A 14 -0.54 -7.67 38.68
N THR A 15 0.57 -6.95 38.70
CA THR A 15 0.58 -5.51 38.47
C THR A 15 -0.21 -5.28 37.19
N ARG A 16 -1.36 -4.61 37.28
CA ARG A 16 -2.17 -4.32 36.09
C ARG A 16 -1.33 -3.45 35.16
N MET A 17 -0.76 -4.04 34.14
CA MET A 17 -0.13 -3.26 33.08
C MET A 17 -1.19 -2.38 32.45
N SER A 18 -0.86 -1.11 32.23
CA SER A 18 -1.75 -0.22 31.51
C SER A 18 -1.98 -0.79 30.11
N ARG A 19 -3.23 -1.05 29.73
CA ARG A 19 -3.62 -1.36 28.36
C ARG A 19 -3.65 -0.13 27.47
N ARG A 20 -3.56 1.04 28.10
CA ARG A 20 -3.66 2.33 27.45
C ARG A 20 -2.40 2.60 26.64
N VAL A 21 -2.60 3.03 25.39
CA VAL A 21 -1.53 3.45 24.47
C VAL A 21 -1.74 4.88 24.02
N MET A 22 -0.76 5.41 23.33
CA MET A 22 -0.85 6.74 22.73
C MET A 22 -1.91 6.75 21.62
N ASN A 23 -2.81 7.72 21.69
CA ASN A 23 -3.68 8.04 20.54
C ASN A 23 -2.82 8.66 19.43
N LEU A 24 -2.98 8.21 18.19
CA LEU A 24 -2.14 8.66 17.06
C LEU A 24 -2.24 10.17 16.80
N ALA A 25 -3.37 10.80 17.13
CA ALA A 25 -3.50 12.26 17.06
C ALA A 25 -2.55 13.00 18.03
N HIS A 26 -1.95 12.29 18.99
CA HIS A 26 -0.96 12.88 19.90
C HIS A 26 0.31 13.32 19.19
N PHE A 27 0.66 12.73 18.04
CA PHE A 27 1.77 13.21 17.22
C PHE A 27 1.55 14.68 16.81
N LEU A 28 0.33 15.01 16.37
CA LEU A 28 -0.02 16.40 16.04
C LEU A 28 0.01 17.30 17.27
N THR A 29 -0.53 16.83 18.41
CA THR A 29 -0.46 17.58 19.69
C THR A 29 0.98 17.90 20.10
N GLN A 30 1.92 16.95 19.93
CA GLN A 30 3.33 17.18 20.20
C GLN A 30 3.93 18.22 19.26
N ASN A 31 3.62 18.16 17.96
CA ASN A 31 4.13 19.10 16.98
C ASN A 31 3.66 20.52 17.27
N THR A 32 2.40 20.68 17.63
CA THR A 32 1.85 21.99 18.03
C THR A 32 2.57 22.58 19.23
N ARG A 33 2.94 21.77 20.21
CA ARG A 33 3.71 22.21 21.39
C ARG A 33 5.15 22.57 21.07
N ARG A 34 5.83 21.77 20.26
CA ARG A 34 7.27 21.89 20.00
C ARG A 34 7.61 22.73 18.78
N HIS A 35 6.76 22.71 17.78
CA HIS A 35 7.01 23.23 16.43
C HIS A 35 5.79 23.98 15.87
N GLY A 36 4.94 24.57 16.73
CA GLY A 36 3.63 25.12 16.35
C GLY A 36 3.67 26.11 15.18
N GLU A 37 4.71 26.95 15.12
CA GLU A 37 4.85 27.96 14.07
C GLU A 37 5.58 27.45 12.81
N ARG A 38 6.08 26.22 12.82
CA ARG A 38 6.68 25.63 11.60
C ARG A 38 5.58 25.12 10.68
N VAL A 39 5.84 25.25 9.38
CA VAL A 39 4.97 24.69 8.33
C VAL A 39 4.93 23.17 8.47
N GLY A 40 3.73 22.60 8.47
CA GLY A 40 3.50 21.16 8.56
C GLY A 40 2.83 20.58 7.31
N PHE A 41 2.23 21.43 6.47
CA PHE A 41 1.55 20.98 5.26
C PHE A 41 1.59 22.06 4.19
N ILE A 42 1.89 21.66 2.94
CA ILE A 42 1.95 22.54 1.77
C ILE A 42 1.15 21.93 0.64
N TRP A 43 0.27 22.73 0.01
CA TRP A 43 -0.49 22.34 -1.15
C TRP A 43 -0.76 23.52 -2.08
N GLY A 44 -0.11 23.53 -3.23
CA GLY A 44 -0.10 24.69 -4.14
C GLY A 44 0.50 25.91 -3.43
N ASP A 45 -0.24 27.01 -3.46
CA ASP A 45 0.17 28.26 -2.81
C ASP A 45 -0.21 28.35 -1.32
N ARG A 46 -0.79 27.30 -0.77
CA ARG A 46 -1.24 27.24 0.62
C ARG A 46 -0.24 26.51 1.48
N ALA A 47 0.05 27.07 2.63
CA ALA A 47 0.85 26.44 3.67
C ALA A 47 0.15 26.57 5.02
N TRP A 48 0.18 25.51 5.80
CA TRP A 48 -0.37 25.47 7.16
C TRP A 48 0.74 25.16 8.15
N THR A 49 0.78 25.91 9.23
CA THR A 49 1.61 25.60 10.39
C THR A 49 1.02 24.43 11.18
N TRP A 50 1.82 23.78 12.01
CA TRP A 50 1.33 22.72 12.88
C TRP A 50 0.22 23.20 13.81
N ARG A 51 0.26 24.45 14.26
CA ARG A 51 -0.78 25.08 15.09
C ARG A 51 -2.09 25.23 14.32
N GLU A 52 -2.04 25.70 13.09
CA GLU A 52 -3.22 25.83 12.24
C GLU A 52 -3.84 24.47 11.91
N ILE A 53 -3.01 23.47 11.60
CA ILE A 53 -3.48 22.09 11.37
C ILE A 53 -4.18 21.55 12.61
N ASP A 54 -3.59 21.69 13.80
CA ASP A 54 -4.18 21.22 15.06
C ASP A 54 -5.50 21.93 15.39
N ALA A 55 -5.59 23.22 15.11
CA ALA A 55 -6.82 24.01 15.26
C ALA A 55 -7.92 23.50 14.31
N CYS A 56 -7.61 23.26 13.03
CA CYS A 56 -8.55 22.70 12.06
C CYS A 56 -9.01 21.28 12.47
N VAL A 57 -8.08 20.45 12.92
CA VAL A 57 -8.37 19.08 13.40
C VAL A 57 -9.24 19.11 14.66
N SER A 58 -8.98 20.03 15.60
CA SER A 58 -9.80 20.20 16.81
C SER A 58 -11.22 20.64 16.47
N ALA A 59 -11.36 21.64 15.61
CA ALA A 59 -12.64 22.15 15.15
C ALA A 59 -13.43 21.06 14.39
N LEU A 60 -12.77 20.30 13.50
CA LEU A 60 -13.41 19.19 12.80
C LEU A 60 -13.85 18.08 13.75
N ALA A 61 -13.02 17.72 14.73
CA ALA A 61 -13.38 16.74 15.74
C ALA A 61 -14.59 17.21 16.57
N ALA A 62 -14.64 18.50 16.96
CA ALA A 62 -15.79 19.08 17.66
C ALA A 62 -17.06 19.04 16.79
N ALA A 63 -16.95 19.39 15.51
CA ALA A 63 -18.07 19.35 14.58
C ALA A 63 -18.61 17.92 14.39
N LEU A 64 -17.72 16.92 14.24
CA LEU A 64 -18.10 15.51 14.14
C LEU A 64 -18.77 15.01 15.43
N ALA A 65 -18.23 15.37 16.60
CA ALA A 65 -18.82 15.02 17.90
C ALA A 65 -20.22 15.65 18.08
N ALA A 66 -20.40 16.91 17.65
CA ALA A 66 -21.71 17.59 17.67
C ALA A 66 -22.75 16.90 16.77
N ARG A 67 -22.31 16.15 15.74
CA ARG A 67 -23.17 15.31 14.88
C ARG A 67 -23.32 13.87 15.42
N GLY A 68 -22.85 13.62 16.63
CA GLY A 68 -23.02 12.34 17.32
C GLY A 68 -21.99 11.26 16.96
N ILE A 69 -20.86 11.63 16.35
CA ILE A 69 -19.75 10.71 16.16
C ILE A 69 -19.03 10.48 17.48
N VAL A 70 -18.89 9.23 17.86
CA VAL A 70 -18.25 8.80 19.12
C VAL A 70 -17.11 7.80 18.83
N LYS A 71 -16.35 7.49 19.90
CA LYS A 71 -15.30 6.48 19.83
C LYS A 71 -15.82 5.16 19.23
N GLY A 72 -15.09 4.62 18.26
CA GLY A 72 -15.44 3.38 17.56
C GLY A 72 -16.37 3.55 16.35
N ASP A 73 -16.97 4.73 16.14
CA ASP A 73 -17.72 5.03 14.92
C ASP A 73 -16.79 5.09 13.71
N ARG A 74 -17.29 4.69 12.54
CA ARG A 74 -16.52 4.69 11.27
C ARG A 74 -16.93 5.89 10.43
N ILE A 75 -15.91 6.61 9.95
CA ILE A 75 -16.05 7.78 9.08
C ILE A 75 -15.50 7.41 7.72
N LEU A 76 -16.40 7.22 6.74
CA LEU A 76 -16.00 6.97 5.36
C LEU A 76 -15.49 8.25 4.71
N VAL A 77 -14.32 8.21 4.10
CA VAL A 77 -13.71 9.36 3.45
C VAL A 77 -13.41 9.00 1.99
N HIS A 78 -14.17 9.59 1.06
CA HIS A 78 -13.97 9.43 -0.38
C HIS A 78 -13.48 10.74 -0.97
N SER A 79 -12.17 10.87 -1.13
CA SER A 79 -11.55 12.12 -1.52
C SER A 79 -10.26 11.92 -2.32
N LYS A 80 -9.97 12.91 -3.14
CA LYS A 80 -8.63 13.18 -3.67
C LYS A 80 -7.71 13.62 -2.55
N ASN A 81 -6.39 13.61 -2.80
CA ASN A 81 -5.44 14.16 -1.84
C ASN A 81 -5.69 15.66 -1.64
N CYS A 82 -5.93 16.08 -0.42
CA CYS A 82 -6.10 17.49 -0.03
C CYS A 82 -5.86 17.66 1.47
N ASP A 83 -5.83 18.90 1.92
CA ASP A 83 -5.67 19.26 3.32
C ASP A 83 -6.83 18.75 4.20
N GLU A 84 -8.07 18.84 3.73
CA GLU A 84 -9.25 18.39 4.46
C GLU A 84 -9.26 16.86 4.67
N MET A 85 -8.78 16.10 3.68
CA MET A 85 -8.58 14.66 3.83
C MET A 85 -7.54 14.36 4.91
N PHE A 86 -6.42 15.12 4.93
CA PHE A 86 -5.40 14.98 5.95
C PHE A 86 -5.93 15.32 7.35
N TRP A 87 -6.73 16.40 7.49
CA TRP A 87 -7.35 16.76 8.76
C TRP A 87 -8.34 15.69 9.24
N SER A 88 -9.11 15.08 8.33
CA SER A 88 -10.12 14.07 8.68
C SER A 88 -9.51 12.84 9.35
N MET A 89 -8.30 12.44 8.96
CA MET A 89 -7.56 11.34 9.57
C MET A 89 -7.28 11.62 11.05
N PHE A 90 -6.70 12.77 11.34
CA PHE A 90 -6.36 13.13 12.72
C PHE A 90 -7.59 13.47 13.57
N ALA A 91 -8.65 14.04 12.99
CA ALA A 91 -9.91 14.28 13.68
C ALA A 91 -10.58 12.95 14.09
N ALA A 92 -10.60 11.96 13.22
CA ALA A 92 -11.07 10.62 13.54
C ALA A 92 -10.25 9.99 14.68
N PHE A 93 -8.92 10.03 14.59
CA PHE A 93 -8.04 9.51 15.64
C PHE A 93 -8.26 10.24 16.98
N ARG A 94 -8.40 11.56 16.96
CA ARG A 94 -8.64 12.37 18.17
C ARG A 94 -9.90 11.95 18.90
N LEU A 95 -10.98 11.65 18.18
CA LEU A 95 -12.23 11.13 18.74
C LEU A 95 -12.16 9.64 19.15
N GLY A 96 -11.09 8.92 18.76
CA GLY A 96 -11.04 7.46 18.85
C GLY A 96 -12.01 6.79 17.88
N ALA A 97 -12.47 7.50 16.87
CA ALA A 97 -13.23 6.98 15.75
C ALA A 97 -12.32 6.31 14.72
N VAL A 98 -12.91 5.55 13.81
CA VAL A 98 -12.17 4.79 12.79
C VAL A 98 -12.21 5.56 11.47
N TRP A 99 -11.06 5.92 10.95
CA TRP A 99 -10.92 6.50 9.62
C TRP A 99 -11.01 5.41 8.56
N VAL A 100 -11.89 5.59 7.58
CA VAL A 100 -12.15 4.62 6.50
C VAL A 100 -11.96 5.31 5.16
N PRO A 101 -10.71 5.53 4.72
CA PRO A 101 -10.44 6.16 3.43
C PRO A 101 -10.66 5.18 2.29
N THR A 102 -11.11 5.69 1.16
CA THR A 102 -11.31 4.93 -0.06
C THR A 102 -10.43 5.48 -1.19
N ASN A 103 -10.11 4.65 -2.15
CA ASN A 103 -9.47 5.12 -3.36
C ASN A 103 -10.48 5.93 -4.19
N PHE A 104 -10.14 7.17 -4.53
CA PHE A 104 -11.00 8.07 -5.29
C PHE A 104 -11.27 7.61 -6.74
N ARG A 105 -10.55 6.57 -7.22
CA ARG A 105 -10.76 5.95 -8.54
C ARG A 105 -11.75 4.79 -8.54
N LEU A 106 -12.28 4.40 -7.38
CA LEU A 106 -13.31 3.37 -7.29
C LEU A 106 -14.61 3.88 -7.92
N MET A 107 -15.41 2.94 -8.42
CA MET A 107 -16.74 3.25 -8.96
C MET A 107 -17.76 3.50 -7.82
N PRO A 108 -18.87 4.19 -8.09
CA PRO A 108 -19.87 4.52 -7.06
C PRO A 108 -20.41 3.32 -6.28
N ASP A 109 -20.68 2.20 -6.94
CA ASP A 109 -21.16 0.96 -6.34
C ASP A 109 -20.10 0.27 -5.46
N GLU A 110 -18.82 0.39 -5.83
CA GLU A 110 -17.71 -0.10 -5.01
C GLU A 110 -17.62 0.69 -3.71
N VAL A 111 -17.70 2.03 -3.76
CA VAL A 111 -17.65 2.88 -2.56
C VAL A 111 -18.89 2.66 -1.68
N ALA A 112 -20.06 2.48 -2.28
CA ALA A 112 -21.28 2.12 -1.57
C ALA A 112 -21.15 0.78 -0.82
N TYR A 113 -20.51 -0.21 -1.46
CA TYR A 113 -20.18 -1.46 -0.77
C TYR A 113 -19.24 -1.24 0.43
N LEU A 114 -18.18 -0.42 0.29
CA LEU A 114 -17.26 -0.14 1.40
C LEU A 114 -17.97 0.56 2.56
N ALA A 115 -18.91 1.47 2.29
CA ALA A 115 -19.74 2.12 3.31
C ALA A 115 -20.54 1.11 4.12
N THR A 116 -21.22 0.20 3.41
CA THR A 116 -22.03 -0.85 4.05
C THR A 116 -21.16 -1.85 4.81
N ALA A 117 -20.06 -2.31 4.19
CA ALA A 117 -19.16 -3.30 4.79
C ALA A 117 -18.45 -2.78 6.04
N SER A 118 -18.11 -1.50 6.08
CA SER A 118 -17.54 -0.85 7.27
C SER A 118 -18.58 -0.48 8.33
N GLY A 119 -19.86 -0.39 7.96
CA GLY A 119 -20.91 0.17 8.80
C GLY A 119 -20.63 1.64 9.13
N ALA A 120 -20.20 2.42 8.14
CA ALA A 120 -19.89 3.83 8.31
C ALA A 120 -21.11 4.64 8.78
N ARG A 121 -20.89 5.61 9.66
CA ARG A 121 -21.91 6.51 10.21
C ARG A 121 -21.89 7.91 9.61
N ALA A 122 -20.76 8.31 9.07
CA ALA A 122 -20.61 9.59 8.36
C ALA A 122 -19.88 9.37 7.05
N LEU A 123 -20.21 10.19 6.07
CA LEU A 123 -19.53 10.29 4.78
C LEU A 123 -18.89 11.68 4.65
N LEU A 124 -17.58 11.71 4.42
CA LEU A 124 -16.87 12.89 3.98
C LEU A 124 -16.50 12.65 2.50
N CYS A 125 -17.14 13.36 1.58
CA CYS A 125 -17.03 13.11 0.15
C CYS A 125 -16.55 14.36 -0.59
N HIS A 126 -15.55 14.21 -1.46
CA HIS A 126 -15.09 15.31 -2.30
C HIS A 126 -16.20 15.76 -3.28
N GLY A 127 -16.33 17.05 -3.47
CA GLY A 127 -17.41 17.64 -4.26
C GLY A 127 -17.47 17.20 -5.72
N ASP A 128 -16.38 16.66 -6.24
CA ASP A 128 -16.32 16.11 -7.61
C ASP A 128 -16.94 14.69 -7.73
N PHE A 129 -17.40 14.10 -6.62
CA PHE A 129 -17.95 12.74 -6.60
C PHE A 129 -19.43 12.68 -6.14
N PRO A 130 -20.35 13.47 -6.73
CA PRO A 130 -21.76 13.49 -6.31
C PRO A 130 -22.44 12.12 -6.49
N ASP A 131 -22.10 11.38 -7.56
CA ASP A 131 -22.69 10.06 -7.83
C ASP A 131 -22.26 9.02 -6.76
N HIS A 132 -21.02 9.13 -6.27
CA HIS A 132 -20.54 8.27 -5.18
C HIS A 132 -21.27 8.56 -3.88
N ALA A 133 -21.47 9.85 -3.55
CA ALA A 133 -22.23 10.24 -2.37
C ALA A 133 -23.69 9.76 -2.45
N ALA A 134 -24.33 9.87 -3.60
CA ALA A 134 -25.68 9.38 -3.85
C ALA A 134 -25.77 7.86 -3.69
N ALA A 135 -24.83 7.12 -4.30
CA ALA A 135 -24.77 5.65 -4.19
C ALA A 135 -24.56 5.17 -2.75
N VAL A 136 -23.65 5.83 -2.00
CA VAL A 136 -23.40 5.54 -0.58
C VAL A 136 -24.64 5.78 0.26
N THR A 137 -25.29 6.93 0.09
CA THR A 137 -26.49 7.29 0.87
C THR A 137 -27.65 6.34 0.59
N ALA A 138 -27.82 5.93 -0.66
CA ALA A 138 -28.86 4.95 -1.04
C ALA A 138 -28.60 3.55 -0.48
N ALA A 139 -27.35 3.11 -0.44
CA ALA A 139 -26.98 1.75 -0.02
C ALA A 139 -26.79 1.61 1.49
N SER A 140 -26.48 2.68 2.21
CA SER A 140 -26.11 2.63 3.63
C SER A 140 -26.95 3.58 4.48
N PRO A 141 -28.12 3.14 4.96
CA PRO A 141 -29.00 3.96 5.80
C PRO A 141 -28.37 4.31 7.17
N ALA A 142 -27.23 3.73 7.51
CA ALA A 142 -26.47 4.06 8.71
C ALA A 142 -25.74 5.41 8.61
N ILE A 143 -25.55 5.95 7.40
CA ILE A 143 -24.96 7.27 7.18
C ILE A 143 -25.90 8.33 7.73
N ALA A 144 -25.51 8.95 8.84
CA ALA A 144 -26.30 9.97 9.51
C ALA A 144 -26.19 11.36 8.83
N PHE A 145 -25.07 11.62 8.15
CA PHE A 145 -24.83 12.86 7.42
C PHE A 145 -23.69 12.70 6.41
N THR A 146 -23.71 13.56 5.41
CA THR A 146 -22.64 13.69 4.40
C THR A 146 -22.10 15.12 4.46
N TRP A 147 -20.77 15.28 4.47
CA TRP A 147 -20.10 16.57 4.34
C TRP A 147 -19.22 16.60 3.09
N ARG A 148 -19.25 17.74 2.42
CA ARG A 148 -18.44 17.98 1.24
C ARG A 148 -17.00 18.36 1.61
N ILE A 149 -16.04 17.65 1.04
CA ILE A 149 -14.62 18.02 1.02
C ILE A 149 -14.37 18.85 -0.23
N GLY A 150 -13.59 19.90 -0.12
CA GLY A 150 -13.20 20.77 -1.23
C GLY A 150 -14.38 21.52 -1.85
N GLU A 151 -14.15 22.00 -3.07
CA GLU A 151 -15.17 22.65 -3.91
C GLU A 151 -16.01 21.60 -4.64
N GLY A 152 -17.06 22.04 -5.35
CA GLY A 152 -17.89 21.16 -6.20
C GLY A 152 -19.37 21.28 -5.93
N THR A 153 -20.15 20.34 -6.50
CA THR A 153 -21.62 20.45 -6.59
C THR A 153 -22.37 19.61 -5.55
N LEU A 154 -21.68 18.93 -4.67
CA LEU A 154 -22.34 18.18 -3.61
C LEU A 154 -23.08 19.13 -2.67
N GLY A 155 -24.40 19.03 -2.56
CA GLY A 155 -25.28 20.00 -1.91
C GLY A 155 -25.26 19.99 -0.36
N GLU A 156 -24.35 19.24 0.24
CA GLU A 156 -24.21 19.11 1.69
C GLU A 156 -23.34 20.22 2.29
N THR A 157 -23.42 20.36 3.60
CA THR A 157 -22.54 21.27 4.35
C THR A 157 -21.09 20.98 4.02
N SER A 158 -20.30 22.02 3.70
CA SER A 158 -18.89 21.83 3.46
C SER A 158 -18.14 21.54 4.77
N LEU A 159 -17.09 20.71 4.68
CA LEU A 159 -16.24 20.42 5.83
C LEU A 159 -15.60 21.71 6.37
N ARG A 160 -15.22 22.65 5.49
CA ARG A 160 -14.69 23.97 5.89
C ARG A 160 -15.70 24.82 6.65
N GLU A 161 -16.97 24.80 6.27
CA GLU A 161 -18.04 25.48 7.03
C GLU A 161 -18.21 24.85 8.40
N ALA A 162 -18.18 23.51 8.49
CA ALA A 162 -18.25 22.82 9.77
C ALA A 162 -17.04 23.14 10.67
N VAL A 163 -15.84 23.19 10.12
CA VAL A 163 -14.61 23.61 10.82
C VAL A 163 -14.73 25.07 11.28
N SER A 164 -15.18 25.96 10.41
CA SER A 164 -15.34 27.40 10.73
C SER A 164 -16.36 27.64 11.83
N ALA A 165 -17.48 26.91 11.83
CA ALA A 165 -18.51 27.00 12.86
C ALA A 165 -18.03 26.54 14.25
N HIS A 166 -16.96 25.74 14.31
CA HIS A 166 -16.37 25.24 15.54
C HIS A 166 -14.93 25.81 15.78
N ALA A 167 -14.59 26.92 15.11
CA ALA A 167 -13.30 27.56 15.27
C ALA A 167 -13.02 27.88 16.75
N GLY A 168 -11.80 27.58 17.20
CA GLY A 168 -11.39 27.77 18.59
C GLY A 168 -11.83 26.64 19.55
N ALA A 169 -12.58 25.65 19.08
CA ALA A 169 -12.90 24.48 19.90
C ALA A 169 -11.62 23.70 20.23
N THR A 170 -11.57 23.18 21.45
CA THR A 170 -10.51 22.27 21.91
C THR A 170 -11.13 20.93 22.28
N ILE A 171 -10.56 19.86 21.76
CA ILE A 171 -10.96 18.48 22.08
C ILE A 171 -9.72 17.69 22.45
N ASP A 172 -9.75 17.06 23.62
CA ASP A 172 -8.69 16.15 24.04
C ASP A 172 -8.67 14.87 23.20
N ASN A 173 -7.49 14.29 23.05
CA ASN A 173 -7.38 12.99 22.42
C ASN A 173 -8.06 11.92 23.27
N ALA A 174 -9.00 11.21 22.69
CA ALA A 174 -9.73 10.13 23.37
C ALA A 174 -8.77 9.08 23.93
N ALA A 175 -9.11 8.53 25.07
CA ALA A 175 -8.40 7.40 25.67
C ALA A 175 -8.56 6.15 24.80
N VAL A 176 -7.44 5.55 24.36
CA VAL A 176 -7.40 4.36 23.50
C VAL A 176 -6.53 3.26 24.12
N GLU A 177 -6.82 2.03 23.76
CA GLU A 177 -6.03 0.83 24.10
C GLU A 177 -5.30 0.34 22.87
N TYR A 178 -4.40 -0.63 23.06
CA TYR A 178 -3.58 -1.17 21.96
C TYR A 178 -4.43 -1.65 20.79
N ASP A 179 -5.49 -2.37 21.07
CA ASP A 179 -6.42 -2.99 20.12
C ASP A 179 -7.58 -2.07 19.67
N THR A 180 -7.61 -0.81 20.12
CA THR A 180 -8.63 0.16 19.68
C THR A 180 -8.45 0.43 18.18
N PRO A 181 -9.46 0.13 17.33
CA PRO A 181 -9.40 0.38 15.90
C PRO A 181 -9.23 1.88 15.60
N CYS A 182 -8.40 2.21 14.62
CA CYS A 182 -8.19 3.60 14.17
C CYS A 182 -8.35 3.76 12.65
N TRP A 183 -8.11 2.72 11.89
CA TRP A 183 -8.16 2.77 10.43
C TRP A 183 -8.69 1.42 9.89
N PHE A 184 -9.69 1.47 9.00
CA PHE A 184 -10.04 0.30 8.19
C PHE A 184 -9.37 0.44 6.82
N PHE A 185 -8.39 -0.43 6.59
CA PHE A 185 -7.66 -0.49 5.35
C PHE A 185 -8.28 -1.55 4.44
N PHE A 186 -9.00 -1.10 3.41
CA PHE A 186 -9.62 -2.05 2.47
C PHE A 186 -8.60 -2.64 1.51
N THR A 187 -8.52 -3.96 1.49
CA THR A 187 -7.65 -4.72 0.60
C THR A 187 -8.49 -5.50 -0.42
N SER A 188 -8.04 -5.50 -1.68
CA SER A 188 -8.63 -6.36 -2.72
C SER A 188 -8.22 -7.81 -2.47
N GLY A 189 -9.09 -8.59 -1.84
CA GLY A 189 -8.86 -10.02 -1.67
C GLY A 189 -8.79 -10.75 -3.02
N THR A 190 -8.01 -11.81 -3.08
CA THR A 190 -7.88 -12.70 -4.27
C THR A 190 -9.20 -13.39 -4.64
N THR A 191 -10.21 -13.36 -3.76
CA THR A 191 -11.45 -14.16 -3.87
C THR A 191 -12.71 -13.34 -4.12
N GLY A 192 -12.64 -12.04 -4.44
CA GLY A 192 -13.84 -11.26 -4.70
C GLY A 192 -13.84 -9.85 -4.12
N ARG A 193 -14.84 -9.52 -3.29
CA ARG A 193 -15.04 -8.18 -2.75
C ARG A 193 -13.97 -7.80 -1.73
N SER A 194 -13.62 -6.51 -1.70
CA SER A 194 -12.64 -5.94 -0.76
C SER A 194 -13.02 -6.23 0.70
N LYS A 195 -12.00 -6.49 1.53
CA LYS A 195 -12.14 -6.75 2.97
C LYS A 195 -11.50 -5.63 3.77
N ALA A 196 -12.13 -5.24 4.88
CA ALA A 196 -11.60 -4.23 5.78
C ALA A 196 -10.58 -4.84 6.76
N ALA A 197 -9.30 -4.64 6.53
CA ALA A 197 -8.26 -4.94 7.51
C ALA A 197 -8.32 -3.90 8.63
N VAL A 198 -8.47 -4.37 9.87
CA VAL A 198 -8.58 -3.51 11.06
C VAL A 198 -7.20 -3.16 11.56
N LEU A 199 -6.82 -1.89 11.41
CA LEU A 199 -5.59 -1.34 11.97
C LEU A 199 -5.91 -0.64 13.30
N THR A 200 -5.06 -0.83 14.31
CA THR A 200 -5.27 -0.32 15.67
C THR A 200 -4.27 0.76 16.03
N HIS A 201 -4.58 1.54 17.07
CA HIS A 201 -3.67 2.59 17.56
C HIS A 201 -2.33 2.02 18.00
N GLY A 202 -2.33 0.87 18.70
CA GLY A 202 -1.09 0.24 19.16
C GLY A 202 -0.22 -0.30 18.02
N GLN A 203 -0.87 -1.00 17.08
CA GLN A 203 -0.20 -1.47 15.87
C GLN A 203 0.42 -0.32 15.07
N MET A 204 -0.36 0.73 14.78
CA MET A 204 0.10 1.86 13.99
C MET A 204 1.19 2.68 14.70
N ALA A 205 1.18 2.74 16.04
CA ALA A 205 2.28 3.35 16.80
C ALA A 205 3.60 2.56 16.63
N PHE A 206 3.52 1.22 16.62
CA PHE A 206 4.68 0.38 16.29
C PHE A 206 5.13 0.62 14.84
N VAL A 207 4.18 0.63 13.88
CA VAL A 207 4.48 0.88 12.46
C VAL A 207 5.23 2.20 12.27
N VAL A 208 4.79 3.28 12.91
CA VAL A 208 5.48 4.58 12.85
C VAL A 208 6.92 4.48 13.37
N THR A 209 7.11 3.84 14.54
CA THR A 209 8.44 3.68 15.13
C THR A 209 9.34 2.81 14.24
N ASN A 210 8.81 1.73 13.72
CA ASN A 210 9.54 0.83 12.86
C ASN A 210 9.92 1.45 11.50
N HIS A 211 9.03 2.28 10.90
CA HIS A 211 9.37 3.04 9.69
C HIS A 211 10.54 4.01 9.92
N LEU A 212 10.54 4.71 11.05
CA LEU A 212 11.63 5.61 11.41
C LEU A 212 12.96 4.88 11.67
N ALA A 213 12.90 3.66 12.20
CA ALA A 213 14.09 2.85 12.43
C ALA A 213 14.67 2.25 11.13
N ASP A 214 13.81 1.66 10.31
CA ASP A 214 14.25 0.79 9.22
C ASP A 214 14.21 1.47 7.83
N LEU A 215 13.21 2.33 7.56
CA LEU A 215 13.07 2.94 6.24
C LEU A 215 13.71 4.32 6.14
N MET A 216 13.68 5.09 7.23
CA MET A 216 14.10 6.48 7.22
C MET A 216 14.88 6.86 8.48
N PRO A 217 15.96 6.13 8.79
CA PRO A 217 16.80 6.48 9.95
C PRO A 217 17.33 7.92 9.83
N GLY A 218 17.40 8.61 10.97
CA GLY A 218 17.89 9.98 11.03
C GLY A 218 16.91 11.05 10.53
N THR A 219 15.62 10.73 10.32
CA THR A 219 14.59 11.73 9.99
C THR A 219 14.33 12.70 11.14
N THR A 220 14.33 13.99 10.85
CA THR A 220 14.13 15.09 11.80
C THR A 220 13.11 16.09 11.26
N GLU A 221 12.74 17.08 12.08
CA GLU A 221 11.86 18.19 11.70
C GLU A 221 12.44 19.13 10.61
N ASN A 222 13.69 18.92 10.20
CA ASN A 222 14.33 19.67 9.12
C ASN A 222 14.23 18.98 7.75
N ASP A 223 13.59 17.81 7.73
CA ASP A 223 13.27 17.07 6.51
C ASP A 223 11.99 17.62 5.86
N ALA A 224 11.72 17.18 4.63
CA ALA A 224 10.48 17.43 3.91
C ALA A 224 10.08 16.19 3.11
N SER A 225 8.78 15.93 3.01
CA SER A 225 8.23 14.73 2.34
C SER A 225 7.26 15.10 1.22
N LEU A 226 7.51 14.60 0.01
CA LEU A 226 6.61 14.76 -1.13
C LEU A 226 5.64 13.58 -1.25
N VAL A 227 4.37 13.88 -1.43
CA VAL A 227 3.31 12.89 -1.65
C VAL A 227 3.05 12.76 -3.14
N VAL A 228 3.37 11.60 -3.70
CA VAL A 228 3.16 11.25 -5.12
C VAL A 228 2.16 10.10 -5.30
N ALA A 229 1.56 9.63 -4.21
CA ALA A 229 0.60 8.52 -4.19
C ALA A 229 -0.63 8.88 -3.33
N PRO A 230 -1.76 8.13 -3.45
CA PRO A 230 -2.97 8.42 -2.68
C PRO A 230 -2.78 8.31 -1.16
N LEU A 231 -3.21 9.35 -0.42
CA LEU A 231 -3.23 9.37 1.06
C LEU A 231 -4.16 8.30 1.65
N SER A 232 -5.13 7.82 0.88
CA SER A 232 -6.01 6.73 1.29
C SER A 232 -5.31 5.37 1.43
N HIS A 233 -4.02 5.28 1.08
CA HIS A 233 -3.26 4.03 1.06
C HIS A 233 -1.88 4.20 1.74
N GLY A 234 -0.84 3.52 1.23
CA GLY A 234 0.51 3.54 1.81
C GLY A 234 1.09 4.93 2.05
N ALA A 235 0.79 5.91 1.18
CA ALA A 235 1.22 7.28 1.38
C ALA A 235 0.62 7.92 2.65
N GLY A 236 -0.62 7.58 3.03
CA GLY A 236 -1.20 8.06 4.29
C GLY A 236 -0.49 7.49 5.52
N VAL A 237 -0.12 6.21 5.48
CA VAL A 237 0.73 5.59 6.52
C VAL A 237 2.07 6.33 6.60
N HIS A 238 2.69 6.59 5.46
CA HIS A 238 3.96 7.32 5.40
C HIS A 238 3.84 8.75 5.97
N GLN A 239 2.73 9.47 5.69
CA GLN A 239 2.52 10.81 6.24
C GLN A 239 2.26 10.80 7.75
N LEU A 240 1.69 9.75 8.33
CA LEU A 240 1.62 9.60 9.77
C LEU A 240 3.02 9.51 10.41
N VAL A 241 3.96 8.83 9.74
CA VAL A 241 5.37 8.76 10.14
C VAL A 241 6.03 10.15 10.06
N GLN A 242 5.76 10.92 8.99
CA GLN A 242 6.26 12.28 8.83
C GLN A 242 5.77 13.19 9.97
N THR A 243 4.46 13.09 10.27
CA THR A 243 3.85 13.84 11.37
C THR A 243 4.53 13.52 12.72
N ALA A 244 4.89 12.26 12.97
CA ALA A 244 5.58 11.89 14.21
C ALA A 244 6.92 12.60 14.43
N ARG A 245 7.53 13.13 13.36
CA ARG A 245 8.82 13.86 13.39
C ARG A 245 8.68 15.34 13.03
N ALA A 246 7.47 15.88 12.95
CA ALA A 246 7.18 17.25 12.52
C ALA A 246 7.72 17.59 11.12
N VAL A 247 7.84 16.60 10.24
CA VAL A 247 8.25 16.77 8.85
C VAL A 247 7.07 17.29 8.03
N PRO A 248 7.19 18.41 7.29
CA PRO A 248 6.12 18.92 6.45
C PRO A 248 5.76 17.95 5.33
N THR A 249 4.45 17.79 5.13
CA THR A 249 3.85 17.08 4.01
C THR A 249 3.65 18.04 2.85
N ILE A 250 4.16 17.71 1.68
CA ILE A 250 4.01 18.50 0.45
C ILE A 250 3.15 17.69 -0.53
N LEU A 251 2.01 18.23 -0.94
CA LEU A 251 1.17 17.64 -1.97
C LEU A 251 1.48 18.23 -3.35
N LEU A 252 1.33 17.40 -4.37
CA LEU A 252 1.22 17.90 -5.75
C LEU A 252 -0.02 18.81 -5.87
N PRO A 253 0.07 19.92 -6.61
CA PRO A 253 -1.05 20.87 -6.75
C PRO A 253 -2.23 20.30 -7.55
N SER A 254 -1.98 19.28 -8.38
CA SER A 254 -3.00 18.60 -9.18
C SER A 254 -3.06 17.10 -8.85
N GLU A 255 -4.18 16.46 -9.19
CA GLU A 255 -4.37 15.01 -9.06
C GLU A 255 -3.54 14.19 -10.04
N ARG A 256 -3.27 14.75 -11.22
CA ARG A 256 -2.38 14.14 -12.18
C ARG A 256 -0.96 14.18 -11.63
N PHE A 257 -0.33 13.02 -11.61
CA PHE A 257 1.09 12.96 -11.32
C PHE A 257 1.87 13.68 -12.43
N ASP A 258 2.24 14.93 -12.15
CA ASP A 258 3.11 15.74 -12.99
C ASP A 258 4.55 15.60 -12.50
N ILE A 259 5.38 14.96 -13.31
CA ILE A 259 6.76 14.66 -12.95
C ILE A 259 7.62 15.92 -12.93
N THR A 260 7.37 16.86 -13.83
CA THR A 260 8.09 18.15 -13.86
C THR A 260 7.83 18.92 -12.58
N GLU A 261 6.56 18.98 -12.17
CA GLU A 261 6.16 19.63 -10.92
C GLU A 261 6.70 18.89 -9.70
N ALA A 262 6.71 17.55 -9.71
CA ALA A 262 7.31 16.77 -8.63
C ALA A 262 8.79 17.12 -8.42
N PHE A 263 9.59 17.19 -9.48
CA PHE A 263 10.99 17.58 -9.40
C PHE A 263 11.17 19.04 -8.98
N ARG A 264 10.31 19.95 -9.46
CA ARG A 264 10.31 21.35 -9.02
C ARG A 264 10.08 21.48 -7.52
N LEU A 265 9.13 20.71 -6.97
CA LEU A 265 8.84 20.69 -5.54
C LEU A 265 9.97 20.04 -4.74
N ILE A 266 10.61 18.98 -5.27
CA ILE A 266 11.78 18.36 -4.64
C ILE A 266 12.92 19.40 -4.47
N GLU A 267 13.23 20.14 -5.52
CA GLU A 267 14.25 21.17 -5.51
C GLU A 267 13.86 22.34 -4.59
N THR A 268 12.65 22.90 -4.78
CA THR A 268 12.19 24.11 -4.06
C THR A 268 12.13 23.88 -2.55
N HIS A 269 11.63 22.74 -2.12
CA HIS A 269 11.42 22.43 -0.71
C HIS A 269 12.50 21.53 -0.12
N ARG A 270 13.54 21.22 -0.89
CA ARG A 270 14.63 20.31 -0.49
C ARG A 270 14.08 19.01 0.11
N VAL A 271 13.15 18.38 -0.63
CA VAL A 271 12.51 17.13 -0.21
C VAL A 271 13.57 16.07 0.08
N SER A 272 13.50 15.46 1.24
CA SER A 272 14.45 14.43 1.66
C SER A 272 13.93 13.02 1.49
N ASN A 273 12.61 12.87 1.43
CA ASN A 273 11.99 11.55 1.27
C ASN A 273 10.66 11.60 0.52
N LEU A 274 10.35 10.49 -0.12
CA LEU A 274 9.04 10.24 -0.72
C LEU A 274 8.73 8.74 -0.71
N PHE A 275 7.44 8.40 -0.61
CA PHE A 275 6.94 7.06 -0.81
C PHE A 275 6.30 6.94 -2.20
N THR A 276 6.67 5.90 -2.93
CA THR A 276 6.20 5.68 -4.30
C THR A 276 5.96 4.19 -4.60
N VAL A 277 5.55 3.91 -5.82
CA VAL A 277 5.44 2.55 -6.36
C VAL A 277 6.40 2.40 -7.54
N PRO A 278 6.84 1.17 -7.89
CA PRO A 278 7.80 0.95 -8.97
C PRO A 278 7.44 1.64 -10.28
N THR A 279 6.16 1.65 -10.65
CA THR A 279 5.69 2.32 -11.88
C THR A 279 5.96 3.83 -11.86
N ILE A 280 5.65 4.51 -10.75
CA ILE A 280 5.91 5.96 -10.61
C ILE A 280 7.42 6.21 -10.59
N LEU A 281 8.19 5.39 -9.87
CA LEU A 281 9.64 5.51 -9.84
C LEU A 281 10.25 5.37 -11.25
N LYS A 282 9.80 4.40 -12.04
CA LYS A 282 10.19 4.23 -13.44
C LYS A 282 9.87 5.47 -14.27
N MET A 283 8.65 5.98 -14.18
CA MET A 283 8.24 7.21 -14.88
C MET A 283 9.14 8.40 -14.51
N MET A 284 9.51 8.55 -13.24
CA MET A 284 10.42 9.61 -12.81
C MET A 284 11.83 9.44 -13.40
N VAL A 285 12.35 8.21 -13.43
CA VAL A 285 13.68 7.86 -13.97
C VAL A 285 13.76 8.12 -15.47
N GLU A 286 12.71 7.82 -16.22
CA GLU A 286 12.65 7.96 -17.67
C GLU A 286 12.38 9.42 -18.12
N HIS A 287 11.88 10.27 -17.20
CA HIS A 287 11.50 11.63 -17.54
C HIS A 287 12.71 12.58 -17.58
N PRO A 288 12.84 13.45 -18.62
CA PRO A 288 13.98 14.36 -18.74
C PRO A 288 14.19 15.36 -17.59
N ALA A 289 13.17 15.60 -16.76
CA ALA A 289 13.28 16.50 -15.61
C ALA A 289 14.32 16.02 -14.59
N ILE A 290 14.52 14.71 -14.44
CA ILE A 290 15.51 14.17 -13.48
C ILE A 290 16.94 14.68 -13.76
N ASP A 291 17.28 14.88 -15.02
CA ASP A 291 18.62 15.35 -15.42
C ASP A 291 18.79 16.87 -15.35
N ARG A 292 17.70 17.62 -15.08
CA ARG A 292 17.68 19.09 -15.10
C ARG A 292 17.40 19.72 -13.75
N SER A 293 16.91 18.93 -12.77
CA SER A 293 16.50 19.41 -11.45
C SER A 293 17.48 18.96 -10.37
N ASP A 294 17.73 19.81 -9.38
CA ASP A 294 18.48 19.41 -8.20
C ASP A 294 17.63 18.56 -7.28
N HIS A 295 17.93 17.28 -7.23
CA HIS A 295 17.32 16.32 -6.33
C HIS A 295 18.30 15.74 -5.30
N SER A 296 19.43 16.41 -5.10
CA SER A 296 20.50 16.01 -4.16
C SER A 296 20.06 16.00 -2.69
N SER A 297 18.92 16.61 -2.37
CA SER A 297 18.33 16.58 -1.02
C SER A 297 17.67 15.23 -0.69
N LEU A 298 17.35 14.39 -1.69
CA LEU A 298 16.74 13.09 -1.47
C LEU A 298 17.70 12.15 -0.73
N ARG A 299 17.23 11.56 0.35
CA ARG A 299 17.93 10.55 1.15
C ARG A 299 17.22 9.21 1.16
N HIS A 300 15.90 9.22 1.03
CA HIS A 300 15.07 8.01 1.07
C HIS A 300 13.99 8.08 -0.03
N VAL A 301 14.23 7.41 -1.14
CA VAL A 301 13.22 7.16 -2.18
C VAL A 301 12.67 5.77 -1.93
N ILE A 302 11.54 5.73 -1.22
CA ILE A 302 10.94 4.49 -0.73
C ILE A 302 9.99 3.94 -1.80
N TYR A 303 10.16 2.69 -2.20
CA TYR A 303 9.28 2.05 -3.15
C TYR A 303 8.78 0.69 -2.66
N ALA A 304 7.50 0.42 -2.93
CA ALA A 304 6.83 -0.81 -2.50
C ALA A 304 5.52 -1.04 -3.26
N GLY A 305 4.79 -2.09 -2.89
CA GLY A 305 3.42 -2.36 -3.33
C GLY A 305 3.29 -3.08 -4.67
N ALA A 306 4.37 -3.23 -5.42
CA ALA A 306 4.47 -4.03 -6.64
C ALA A 306 5.91 -4.56 -6.79
N PRO A 307 6.13 -5.58 -7.63
CA PRO A 307 7.48 -6.02 -7.96
C PRO A 307 8.28 -4.90 -8.63
N MET A 308 9.54 -4.74 -8.21
CA MET A 308 10.53 -3.92 -8.90
C MET A 308 11.39 -4.84 -9.77
N TYR A 309 11.43 -4.56 -11.06
CA TYR A 309 12.25 -5.33 -11.96
C TYR A 309 13.71 -4.87 -11.94
N ARG A 310 14.63 -5.80 -12.16
CA ARG A 310 16.06 -5.54 -11.97
C ARG A 310 16.57 -4.39 -12.85
N GLU A 311 16.18 -4.34 -14.11
CA GLU A 311 16.64 -3.27 -15.02
C GLU A 311 16.12 -1.88 -14.62
N ASP A 312 14.87 -1.81 -14.15
CA ASP A 312 14.29 -0.56 -13.63
C ASP A 312 15.01 -0.13 -12.33
N GLN A 313 15.36 -1.09 -11.46
CA GLN A 313 16.13 -0.83 -10.24
C GLN A 313 17.52 -0.26 -10.55
N LYS A 314 18.27 -0.89 -11.51
CA LYS A 314 19.58 -0.37 -11.94
C LYS A 314 19.49 1.02 -12.54
N ALA A 315 18.47 1.27 -13.37
CA ALA A 315 18.22 2.60 -13.93
C ALA A 315 17.94 3.64 -12.84
N ALA A 316 17.15 3.27 -11.83
CA ALA A 316 16.86 4.16 -10.70
C ALA A 316 18.10 4.44 -9.85
N LEU A 317 18.91 3.43 -9.53
CA LEU A 317 20.18 3.61 -8.82
C LEU A 317 21.15 4.53 -9.56
N LYS A 318 21.22 4.39 -10.88
CA LYS A 318 22.07 5.24 -11.72
C LYS A 318 21.65 6.72 -11.68
N LYS A 319 20.35 7.00 -11.60
CA LYS A 319 19.80 8.36 -11.66
C LYS A 319 19.69 9.02 -10.28
N PHE A 320 19.19 8.31 -9.29
CA PHE A 320 18.98 8.83 -7.94
C PHE A 320 20.19 8.63 -7.00
N GLY A 321 21.08 7.69 -7.35
CA GLY A 321 22.16 7.28 -6.44
C GLY A 321 21.68 6.31 -5.35
N PRO A 322 22.48 6.13 -4.27
CA PRO A 322 22.24 5.15 -3.21
C PRO A 322 21.21 5.67 -2.17
N VAL A 323 20.01 6.04 -2.64
CA VAL A 323 18.91 6.57 -1.81
C VAL A 323 17.65 5.72 -1.87
N LEU A 324 17.68 4.61 -2.64
CA LEU A 324 16.54 3.73 -2.77
C LEU A 324 16.34 2.92 -1.50
N VAL A 325 15.10 2.82 -1.06
CA VAL A 325 14.68 1.94 0.04
C VAL A 325 13.52 1.10 -0.45
N GLN A 326 13.67 -0.22 -0.45
CA GLN A 326 12.56 -1.12 -0.75
C GLN A 326 11.96 -1.66 0.53
N TYR A 327 10.63 -1.85 0.54
CA TYR A 327 10.02 -2.74 1.50
C TYR A 327 8.99 -3.66 0.84
N PHE A 328 8.78 -4.81 1.46
CA PHE A 328 7.67 -5.70 1.14
C PHE A 328 6.67 -5.73 2.29
N GLY A 329 5.41 -5.80 1.92
CA GLY A 329 4.30 -6.01 2.84
C GLY A 329 2.94 -5.74 2.20
N LEU A 330 1.92 -6.08 2.94
CA LEU A 330 0.51 -5.95 2.58
C LEU A 330 -0.16 -4.89 3.47
N GLY A 331 -1.39 -4.51 3.13
CA GLY A 331 -2.21 -3.63 3.95
C GLY A 331 -2.43 -4.18 5.36
N GLU A 332 -2.56 -5.49 5.48
CA GLU A 332 -2.74 -6.26 6.72
C GLU A 332 -1.54 -6.17 7.69
N VAL A 333 -0.38 -5.78 7.18
CA VAL A 333 0.85 -5.59 7.97
C VAL A 333 1.38 -4.16 7.80
N THR A 334 0.63 -3.30 7.11
CA THR A 334 1.02 -1.92 6.78
C THR A 334 2.42 -1.78 6.17
N GLY A 335 2.83 -2.79 5.37
CA GLY A 335 4.12 -2.82 4.71
C GLY A 335 5.31 -3.26 5.57
N ASN A 336 5.08 -3.73 6.80
CA ASN A 336 6.17 -4.01 7.73
C ASN A 336 6.59 -5.49 7.74
N ILE A 337 6.96 -6.05 6.60
CA ILE A 337 7.51 -7.43 6.53
C ILE A 337 9.02 -7.38 6.35
N THR A 338 9.51 -6.83 5.23
CA THR A 338 10.95 -6.73 4.98
C THR A 338 11.38 -5.31 4.64
N VAL A 339 12.68 -5.06 4.70
CA VAL A 339 13.33 -3.86 4.22
C VAL A 339 14.62 -4.22 3.47
N LEU A 340 14.84 -3.57 2.33
CA LEU A 340 16.12 -3.50 1.65
C LEU A 340 16.60 -2.04 1.72
N PRO A 341 17.57 -1.74 2.59
CA PRO A 341 18.08 -0.38 2.77
C PRO A 341 18.98 0.06 1.60
N PRO A 342 19.33 1.35 1.48
CA PRO A 342 20.07 1.88 0.34
C PRO A 342 21.41 1.19 0.06
N ASP A 343 22.15 0.87 1.10
CA ASP A 343 23.48 0.26 1.04
C ASP A 343 23.49 -1.21 0.59
N LEU A 344 22.33 -1.84 0.54
CA LEU A 344 22.15 -3.22 0.08
C LEU A 344 21.51 -3.31 -1.31
N HIS A 345 21.32 -2.19 -2.00
CA HIS A 345 20.93 -2.17 -3.40
C HIS A 345 22.16 -2.29 -4.28
N ASP A 346 22.36 -3.45 -4.87
CA ASP A 346 23.50 -3.67 -5.77
C ASP A 346 23.30 -2.92 -7.10
N PRO A 347 24.21 -2.01 -7.48
CA PRO A 347 24.07 -1.28 -8.75
C PRO A 347 24.39 -2.14 -9.98
N GLU A 348 25.18 -3.19 -9.79
CA GLU A 348 25.63 -4.10 -10.85
C GLU A 348 25.31 -5.56 -10.55
N ASP A 349 25.26 -6.38 -11.59
CA ASP A 349 25.08 -7.82 -11.45
C ASP A 349 26.46 -8.47 -11.18
N GLY A 350 26.62 -9.01 -9.98
CA GLY A 350 27.84 -9.67 -9.54
C GLY A 350 27.54 -10.99 -8.84
N PRO A 351 28.56 -11.82 -8.56
CA PRO A 351 28.38 -13.13 -7.96
C PRO A 351 27.81 -13.09 -6.51
N HIS A 352 27.87 -11.93 -5.87
CA HIS A 352 27.33 -11.71 -4.53
C HIS A 352 26.11 -10.78 -4.52
N ALA A 353 25.65 -10.34 -5.70
CA ALA A 353 24.47 -9.48 -5.81
C ALA A 353 23.20 -10.25 -5.44
N ARG A 354 22.40 -9.68 -4.52
CA ARG A 354 21.13 -10.26 -4.06
C ARG A 354 19.99 -9.86 -5.01
N ILE A 355 20.09 -10.29 -6.27
CA ILE A 355 19.16 -9.92 -7.32
C ILE A 355 17.76 -10.47 -6.99
N GLY A 356 16.74 -9.59 -7.00
CA GLY A 356 15.35 -9.96 -6.79
C GLY A 356 14.92 -10.09 -5.33
N THR A 357 15.82 -9.90 -4.37
CA THR A 357 15.43 -9.85 -2.95
C THR A 357 14.53 -8.64 -2.67
N CYS A 358 13.61 -8.81 -1.73
CA CYS A 358 12.87 -7.72 -1.11
C CYS A 358 13.45 -7.32 0.27
N GLY A 359 14.68 -7.75 0.57
CA GLY A 359 15.37 -7.47 1.81
C GLY A 359 15.18 -8.53 2.89
N TYR A 360 15.44 -8.15 4.12
CA TYR A 360 15.36 -8.97 5.32
C TYR A 360 14.26 -8.49 6.28
N GLU A 361 13.95 -9.26 7.30
CA GLU A 361 12.94 -8.96 8.32
C GLU A 361 13.08 -7.56 8.90
N ARG A 362 11.98 -6.85 9.03
CA ARG A 362 11.99 -5.57 9.72
C ARG A 362 12.11 -5.73 11.23
N THR A 363 12.74 -4.77 11.87
CA THR A 363 12.97 -4.77 13.33
C THR A 363 11.66 -5.01 14.10
N GLY A 364 11.65 -6.04 14.93
CA GLY A 364 10.49 -6.43 15.74
C GLY A 364 9.42 -7.25 15.01
N MET A 365 9.67 -7.64 13.77
CA MET A 365 8.87 -8.59 13.01
C MET A 365 9.62 -9.92 12.89
N GLN A 366 8.90 -10.98 12.62
CA GLN A 366 9.46 -12.30 12.30
C GLN A 366 8.81 -12.84 11.04
N VAL A 367 9.63 -13.33 10.11
CA VAL A 367 9.21 -13.96 8.85
C VAL A 367 9.57 -15.43 8.89
N SER A 368 8.67 -16.27 8.40
CA SER A 368 8.92 -17.71 8.22
C SER A 368 8.43 -18.12 6.84
N ILE A 369 9.22 -18.90 6.14
CA ILE A 369 8.79 -19.55 4.90
C ILE A 369 8.24 -20.91 5.27
N GLN A 370 6.93 -21.11 5.08
CA GLN A 370 6.24 -22.30 5.58
C GLN A 370 5.69 -23.17 4.44
N GLY A 371 5.79 -24.46 4.66
CA GLY A 371 5.13 -25.48 3.85
C GLY A 371 3.62 -25.56 4.13
N ASP A 372 2.94 -26.43 3.38
CA ASP A 372 1.50 -26.65 3.54
C ASP A 372 1.12 -27.17 4.93
N ASP A 373 2.02 -27.90 5.58
CA ASP A 373 1.86 -28.43 6.95
C ASP A 373 2.12 -27.38 8.05
N GLY A 374 2.53 -26.16 7.69
CA GLY A 374 2.83 -25.06 8.61
C GLY A 374 4.23 -25.09 9.20
N ARG A 375 5.06 -26.04 8.82
CA ARG A 375 6.47 -26.09 9.28
C ARG A 375 7.32 -25.14 8.47
N GLU A 376 8.28 -24.54 9.14
CA GLU A 376 9.30 -23.74 8.49
C GLU A 376 10.18 -24.60 7.58
N LEU A 377 10.40 -24.08 6.37
CA LEU A 377 11.23 -24.73 5.36
C LEU A 377 12.70 -24.35 5.52
N LYS A 378 13.58 -25.18 4.93
CA LYS A 378 15.02 -24.89 4.90
C LYS A 378 15.31 -23.71 3.97
N PRO A 379 16.48 -23.03 4.15
CA PRO A 379 16.92 -22.01 3.24
C PRO A 379 16.83 -22.44 1.78
N LEU A 380 16.37 -21.54 0.91
CA LEU A 380 16.13 -21.70 -0.53
C LEU A 380 14.95 -22.61 -0.91
N GLU A 381 14.29 -23.28 0.03
CA GLU A 381 13.03 -23.96 -0.26
C GLU A 381 11.89 -22.94 -0.39
N THR A 382 11.05 -23.11 -1.40
CA THR A 382 9.92 -22.21 -1.65
C THR A 382 8.68 -22.65 -0.90
N GLY A 383 8.05 -21.71 -0.17
CA GLY A 383 6.81 -21.88 0.56
C GLY A 383 6.04 -20.59 0.71
N GLU A 384 5.01 -20.60 1.54
CA GLU A 384 4.24 -19.40 1.86
C GLU A 384 5.01 -18.49 2.83
N ILE A 385 5.08 -17.20 2.52
CA ILE A 385 5.66 -16.19 3.42
C ILE A 385 4.65 -15.93 4.53
N CYS A 386 5.01 -16.29 5.76
CA CYS A 386 4.20 -16.10 6.96
C CYS A 386 4.87 -15.11 7.91
N VAL A 387 4.08 -14.32 8.64
CA VAL A 387 4.57 -13.20 9.44
C VAL A 387 3.94 -13.18 10.81
N ILE A 388 4.73 -12.87 11.83
CA ILE A 388 4.27 -12.59 13.19
C ILE A 388 4.94 -11.31 13.68
N GLY A 389 4.22 -10.54 14.49
CA GLY A 389 4.77 -9.31 15.10
C GLY A 389 3.74 -8.22 15.29
N PRO A 390 4.14 -7.12 15.96
CA PRO A 390 3.23 -6.06 16.36
C PRO A 390 2.60 -5.27 15.21
N ALA A 391 3.14 -5.37 13.97
CA ALA A 391 2.56 -4.73 12.80
C ALA A 391 1.43 -5.54 12.14
N VAL A 392 1.19 -6.78 12.58
CA VAL A 392 0.09 -7.60 12.04
C VAL A 392 -1.25 -7.05 12.51
N PHE A 393 -2.19 -6.89 11.59
CA PHE A 393 -3.52 -6.33 11.83
C PHE A 393 -4.35 -7.15 12.84
N ALA A 394 -5.40 -6.52 13.36
CA ALA A 394 -6.30 -7.19 14.32
C ALA A 394 -7.29 -8.19 13.67
N GLY A 395 -7.20 -8.37 12.36
CA GLY A 395 -8.09 -9.23 11.58
C GLY A 395 -8.98 -8.43 10.62
N TYR A 396 -9.77 -9.14 9.82
CA TYR A 396 -10.77 -8.56 8.93
C TYR A 396 -12.07 -8.28 9.69
N TYR A 397 -12.59 -7.07 9.56
CA TYR A 397 -13.81 -6.64 10.23
C TYR A 397 -15.02 -7.47 9.79
N ASN A 398 -15.76 -8.00 10.77
CA ASN A 398 -16.95 -8.84 10.56
C ASN A 398 -16.77 -9.98 9.53
N ASN A 399 -15.57 -10.56 9.43
CA ASN A 399 -15.29 -11.62 8.48
C ASN A 399 -14.54 -12.81 9.13
N PRO A 400 -15.22 -13.60 9.97
CA PRO A 400 -14.59 -14.71 10.69
C PRO A 400 -14.02 -15.79 9.77
N GLU A 401 -14.65 -16.03 8.61
CA GLU A 401 -14.16 -17.00 7.63
C GLU A 401 -12.81 -16.57 7.03
N ALA A 402 -12.69 -15.28 6.65
CA ALA A 402 -11.44 -14.75 6.14
C ALA A 402 -10.34 -14.76 7.24
N ASN A 403 -10.71 -14.47 8.49
CA ASN A 403 -9.78 -14.52 9.62
C ASN A 403 -9.28 -15.94 9.87
N ALA A 404 -10.16 -16.94 9.86
CA ALA A 404 -9.77 -18.34 10.02
C ALA A 404 -8.80 -18.83 8.93
N LYS A 405 -8.93 -18.30 7.70
CA LYS A 405 -8.03 -18.63 6.58
C LYS A 405 -6.70 -17.84 6.63
N ALA A 406 -6.74 -16.62 7.18
CA ALA A 406 -5.59 -15.72 7.19
C ALA A 406 -4.56 -16.06 8.28
N PHE A 407 -4.96 -16.79 9.32
CA PHE A 407 -4.06 -17.12 10.43
C PHE A 407 -3.92 -18.63 10.62
N ARG A 408 -2.70 -19.06 10.95
CA ARG A 408 -2.38 -20.43 11.31
C ARG A 408 -1.36 -20.40 12.48
N ASP A 409 -1.73 -20.97 13.61
CA ASP A 409 -0.86 -21.06 14.80
C ASP A 409 -0.22 -19.71 15.22
N GLY A 410 -0.99 -18.61 15.08
CA GLY A 410 -0.54 -17.26 15.39
C GLY A 410 0.19 -16.54 14.24
N TRP A 411 0.55 -17.23 13.17
CA TRP A 411 1.16 -16.66 12.00
C TRP A 411 0.10 -16.09 11.04
N PHE A 412 0.32 -14.86 10.60
CA PHE A 412 -0.43 -14.30 9.47
C PHE A 412 0.14 -14.85 8.15
N ARG A 413 -0.72 -15.45 7.37
CA ARG A 413 -0.44 -16.01 6.05
C ARG A 413 -0.62 -14.94 4.99
N THR A 414 0.43 -14.56 4.30
CA THR A 414 0.38 -13.43 3.34
C THR A 414 -0.28 -13.80 2.02
N GLY A 415 -0.30 -15.09 1.67
CA GLY A 415 -0.68 -15.59 0.35
C GLY A 415 0.39 -15.33 -0.72
N ASP A 416 1.51 -14.71 -0.35
CA ASP A 416 2.68 -14.57 -1.21
C ASP A 416 3.61 -15.76 -0.99
N LEU A 417 4.18 -16.28 -2.08
CA LEU A 417 5.14 -17.39 -2.07
C LEU A 417 6.55 -16.84 -2.27
N GLY A 418 7.50 -17.48 -1.62
CA GLY A 418 8.89 -17.09 -1.70
C GLY A 418 9.83 -18.06 -1.01
N HIS A 419 11.08 -17.70 -0.94
CA HIS A 419 12.09 -18.39 -0.15
C HIS A 419 12.95 -17.39 0.62
N MET A 420 13.67 -17.87 1.59
CA MET A 420 14.66 -17.12 2.36
C MET A 420 16.02 -17.78 2.17
N ASP A 421 17.07 -17.01 2.02
CA ASP A 421 18.42 -17.55 1.98
C ASP A 421 18.99 -17.77 3.40
N ALA A 422 20.20 -18.31 3.49
CA ALA A 422 20.85 -18.59 4.76
C ALA A 422 21.26 -17.33 5.55
N GLU A 423 21.25 -16.17 4.91
CA GLU A 423 21.54 -14.86 5.52
C GLU A 423 20.26 -14.10 5.91
N GLY A 424 19.08 -14.68 5.68
CA GLY A 424 17.79 -14.10 6.06
C GLY A 424 17.17 -13.18 5.03
N PHE A 425 17.71 -13.11 3.80
CA PHE A 425 17.10 -12.31 2.73
C PHE A 425 15.93 -13.06 2.10
N VAL A 426 14.83 -12.35 1.92
CA VAL A 426 13.57 -12.88 1.39
C VAL A 426 13.46 -12.56 -0.10
N TYR A 427 13.02 -13.57 -0.87
CA TYR A 427 12.80 -13.49 -2.31
C TYR A 427 11.37 -13.89 -2.62
N ILE A 428 10.59 -13.00 -3.22
CA ILE A 428 9.20 -13.26 -3.58
C ILE A 428 9.16 -13.91 -4.96
N THR A 429 8.62 -15.12 -5.05
CA THR A 429 8.44 -15.83 -6.32
C THR A 429 7.10 -15.53 -7.00
N GLY A 430 6.08 -15.13 -6.22
CA GLY A 430 4.78 -14.75 -6.76
C GLY A 430 3.67 -14.90 -5.72
N ARG A 431 2.42 -14.82 -6.21
CA ARG A 431 1.26 -15.15 -5.37
C ARG A 431 0.83 -16.59 -5.57
N ALA A 432 0.39 -17.21 -4.49
CA ALA A 432 -0.20 -18.55 -4.55
C ALA A 432 -1.39 -18.61 -5.52
N SER A 433 -2.17 -17.52 -5.59
CA SER A 433 -3.30 -17.39 -6.51
C SER A 433 -2.93 -17.20 -7.99
N ASP A 434 -1.71 -16.79 -8.28
CA ASP A 434 -1.25 -16.48 -9.64
C ASP A 434 -0.39 -17.61 -10.23
N MET A 435 0.14 -18.47 -9.37
CA MET A 435 0.85 -19.67 -9.76
C MET A 435 -0.09 -20.58 -10.58
N TYR A 436 0.43 -21.18 -11.63
CA TYR A 436 -0.31 -22.17 -12.42
C TYR A 436 0.48 -23.47 -12.55
N ILE A 437 -0.25 -24.56 -12.77
CA ILE A 437 0.33 -25.90 -12.82
C ILE A 437 0.32 -26.41 -14.27
N SER A 438 1.49 -26.55 -14.85
CA SER A 438 1.67 -27.07 -16.20
C SER A 438 2.40 -28.41 -16.17
N GLY A 439 1.72 -29.47 -16.61
CA GLY A 439 2.32 -30.82 -16.64
C GLY A 439 2.83 -31.31 -15.28
N GLY A 440 2.14 -30.92 -14.18
CA GLY A 440 2.52 -31.26 -12.82
C GLY A 440 3.62 -30.38 -12.21
N SER A 441 4.09 -29.35 -12.90
CA SER A 441 5.11 -28.42 -12.42
C SER A 441 4.45 -27.08 -12.04
N ASN A 442 4.77 -26.57 -10.85
CA ASN A 442 4.38 -25.23 -10.43
C ASN A 442 5.18 -24.20 -11.23
N ILE A 443 4.50 -23.25 -11.86
CA ILE A 443 5.11 -22.15 -12.59
C ILE A 443 4.69 -20.84 -11.96
N TYR A 444 5.68 -20.04 -11.63
CA TYR A 444 5.50 -18.72 -11.01
C TYR A 444 5.63 -17.65 -12.11
N PRO A 445 4.56 -16.93 -12.44
CA PRO A 445 4.55 -15.94 -13.53
C PRO A 445 5.70 -14.93 -13.47
N ARG A 446 6.02 -14.43 -12.29
CA ARG A 446 7.06 -13.43 -12.07
C ARG A 446 8.44 -13.88 -12.60
N GLU A 447 8.79 -15.13 -12.39
CA GLU A 447 10.09 -15.68 -12.87
C GLU A 447 10.20 -15.57 -14.40
N VAL A 448 9.12 -15.82 -15.10
CA VAL A 448 9.06 -15.72 -16.57
C VAL A 448 9.01 -14.26 -17.02
N GLU A 449 8.23 -13.42 -16.32
CA GLU A 449 8.13 -11.98 -16.58
C GLU A 449 9.49 -11.28 -16.49
N GLU A 450 10.27 -11.58 -15.45
CA GLU A 450 11.62 -11.03 -15.27
C GLU A 450 12.55 -11.37 -16.45
N LYS A 451 12.43 -12.57 -17.02
CA LYS A 451 13.22 -12.95 -18.19
C LYS A 451 12.74 -12.26 -19.46
N ILE A 452 11.43 -12.11 -19.65
CA ILE A 452 10.86 -11.38 -20.79
C ILE A 452 11.30 -9.92 -20.76
N LEU A 453 11.29 -9.26 -19.61
CA LEU A 453 11.66 -7.85 -19.45
C LEU A 453 13.15 -7.56 -19.69
N THR A 454 14.00 -8.57 -19.75
CA THR A 454 15.38 -8.40 -20.25
C THR A 454 15.48 -8.23 -21.77
N HIS A 455 14.36 -8.40 -22.49
CA HIS A 455 14.31 -8.09 -23.93
C HIS A 455 14.20 -6.58 -24.13
N PRO A 456 15.09 -5.95 -24.93
CA PRO A 456 15.14 -4.48 -25.05
C PRO A 456 13.87 -3.86 -25.62
N GLY A 457 13.12 -4.61 -26.41
CA GLY A 457 11.87 -4.17 -27.03
C GLY A 457 10.63 -4.27 -26.14
N ILE A 458 10.70 -4.84 -24.92
CA ILE A 458 9.54 -5.01 -24.04
C ILE A 458 9.60 -4.04 -22.86
N GLY A 459 8.52 -3.30 -22.67
CA GLY A 459 8.36 -2.31 -21.59
C GLY A 459 7.60 -2.81 -20.37
N GLU A 460 6.48 -3.55 -20.60
CA GLU A 460 5.70 -4.18 -19.55
C GLU A 460 5.28 -5.60 -19.98
N VAL A 461 5.02 -6.49 -19.00
CA VAL A 461 4.55 -7.84 -19.29
C VAL A 461 3.68 -8.37 -18.15
N ALA A 462 2.71 -9.20 -18.50
CA ALA A 462 1.94 -10.00 -17.56
C ALA A 462 1.88 -11.44 -18.07
N VAL A 463 2.34 -12.40 -17.28
CA VAL A 463 2.23 -13.84 -17.56
C VAL A 463 1.15 -14.43 -16.67
N LEU A 464 0.31 -15.29 -17.22
CA LEU A 464 -0.74 -16.00 -16.48
C LEU A 464 -0.97 -17.39 -17.04
N GLY A 465 -1.41 -18.32 -16.20
CA GLY A 465 -1.84 -19.64 -16.61
C GLY A 465 -3.22 -19.58 -17.25
N VAL A 466 -3.43 -20.36 -18.29
CA VAL A 466 -4.75 -20.57 -18.91
C VAL A 466 -5.00 -22.07 -19.07
N PRO A 467 -6.26 -22.54 -19.04
CA PRO A 467 -6.58 -23.96 -19.19
C PRO A 467 -6.03 -24.55 -20.49
N ASP A 468 -5.46 -25.74 -20.40
CA ASP A 468 -4.95 -26.51 -21.54
C ASP A 468 -5.36 -27.98 -21.40
N PRO A 469 -5.94 -28.59 -22.43
CA PRO A 469 -6.47 -29.95 -22.35
C PRO A 469 -5.40 -31.05 -22.16
N VAL A 470 -4.12 -30.74 -22.44
CA VAL A 470 -3.02 -31.70 -22.34
C VAL A 470 -2.22 -31.50 -21.07
N TRP A 471 -1.96 -30.24 -20.71
CA TRP A 471 -1.03 -29.88 -19.62
C TRP A 471 -1.73 -29.40 -18.35
N GLY A 472 -3.10 -29.38 -18.34
CA GLY A 472 -3.89 -28.78 -17.28
C GLY A 472 -3.93 -27.26 -17.42
N GLU A 473 -2.80 -26.62 -17.30
CA GLU A 473 -2.64 -25.19 -17.61
C GLU A 473 -1.35 -24.96 -18.43
N VAL A 474 -1.35 -23.86 -19.19
CA VAL A 474 -0.17 -23.37 -19.90
C VAL A 474 -0.03 -21.86 -19.72
N GLY A 475 1.18 -21.36 -19.73
CA GLY A 475 1.45 -19.92 -19.67
C GLY A 475 1.09 -19.20 -20.96
N VAL A 476 0.50 -18.00 -20.81
CA VAL A 476 0.41 -17.00 -21.87
C VAL A 476 1.04 -15.70 -21.36
N ALA A 477 1.70 -14.96 -22.27
CA ALA A 477 2.33 -13.69 -21.95
C ALA A 477 1.64 -12.56 -22.71
N VAL A 478 1.23 -11.50 -22.01
CA VAL A 478 0.75 -10.26 -22.59
C VAL A 478 1.84 -9.21 -22.42
N CYS A 479 2.41 -8.77 -23.52
CA CYS A 479 3.55 -7.88 -23.57
C CYS A 479 3.15 -6.50 -24.08
N VAL A 480 3.74 -5.44 -23.51
CA VAL A 480 3.64 -4.07 -24.01
C VAL A 480 5.02 -3.70 -24.57
N PRO A 481 5.11 -3.39 -25.86
CA PRO A 481 6.36 -2.92 -26.44
C PRO A 481 6.88 -1.65 -25.75
N ARG A 482 8.17 -1.47 -25.73
CA ARG A 482 8.79 -0.23 -25.21
C ARG A 482 8.62 0.88 -26.23
N ASP A 483 8.34 2.08 -25.76
CA ASP A 483 8.22 3.27 -26.62
C ASP A 483 9.50 3.48 -27.44
N GLY A 484 9.33 3.67 -28.75
CA GLY A 484 10.45 3.84 -29.69
C GLY A 484 11.21 2.56 -30.05
N ALA A 485 10.83 1.40 -29.49
CA ALA A 485 11.36 0.12 -29.95
C ALA A 485 10.71 -0.27 -31.30
N GLY A 486 11.46 -1.01 -32.12
CA GLY A 486 10.91 -1.66 -33.31
C GLY A 486 9.81 -2.67 -32.96
N GLU A 487 9.09 -3.13 -33.97
CA GLU A 487 8.08 -4.20 -33.81
C GLU A 487 8.75 -5.49 -33.31
N VAL A 488 8.26 -6.01 -32.18
CA VAL A 488 8.73 -7.27 -31.60
C VAL A 488 7.75 -8.37 -32.00
N SER A 489 8.23 -9.41 -32.66
CA SER A 489 7.40 -10.55 -33.06
C SER A 489 7.33 -11.63 -31.97
N GLU A 490 6.26 -12.44 -32.00
CA GLU A 490 6.11 -13.60 -31.12
C GLU A 490 7.28 -14.58 -31.27
N LEU A 491 7.73 -14.84 -32.52
CA LEU A 491 8.84 -15.75 -32.81
C LEU A 491 10.18 -15.23 -32.25
N GLU A 492 10.42 -13.93 -32.37
CA GLU A 492 11.62 -13.29 -31.84
C GLU A 492 11.65 -13.41 -30.30
N LEU A 493 10.55 -13.08 -29.64
CA LEU A 493 10.48 -13.13 -28.18
C LEU A 493 10.54 -14.57 -27.65
N ALA A 494 9.90 -15.53 -28.34
CA ALA A 494 9.98 -16.94 -28.00
C ALA A 494 11.42 -17.46 -28.15
N THR A 495 12.12 -17.09 -29.22
CA THR A 495 13.52 -17.47 -29.47
C THR A 495 14.45 -16.87 -28.39
N PHE A 496 14.26 -15.61 -28.07
CA PHE A 496 15.02 -14.93 -27.01
C PHE A 496 14.81 -15.59 -25.65
N LEU A 497 13.57 -15.96 -25.33
CA LEU A 497 13.22 -16.53 -24.04
C LEU A 497 13.68 -18.00 -23.91
N ALA A 498 13.73 -18.75 -25.01
CA ALA A 498 14.16 -20.16 -25.03
C ALA A 498 15.58 -20.37 -24.49
N ALA A 499 16.44 -19.37 -24.59
CA ALA A 499 17.79 -19.39 -24.03
C ALA A 499 17.85 -19.06 -22.52
N LYS A 500 16.73 -18.64 -21.93
CA LYS A 500 16.68 -18.06 -20.56
C LYS A 500 15.79 -18.82 -19.59
N VAL A 501 14.81 -19.58 -20.10
CA VAL A 501 13.90 -20.38 -19.27
C VAL A 501 13.78 -21.80 -19.80
N PRO A 502 13.58 -22.80 -18.92
CA PRO A 502 13.31 -24.17 -19.33
C PRO A 502 12.02 -24.26 -20.16
N ARG A 503 11.97 -25.23 -21.07
CA ARG A 503 10.88 -25.41 -22.02
C ARG A 503 9.48 -25.49 -21.35
N TYR A 504 9.37 -26.10 -20.18
CA TYR A 504 8.10 -26.24 -19.46
C TYR A 504 7.58 -24.93 -18.87
N LYS A 505 8.43 -23.90 -18.71
CA LYS A 505 8.08 -22.56 -18.25
C LYS A 505 7.78 -21.57 -19.40
N MET A 506 8.05 -21.98 -20.64
CA MET A 506 7.81 -21.14 -21.82
C MET A 506 6.32 -20.85 -21.99
N PRO A 507 5.93 -19.56 -22.10
CA PRO A 507 4.59 -19.22 -22.54
C PRO A 507 4.27 -19.85 -23.90
N LYS A 508 3.06 -20.40 -24.03
CA LYS A 508 2.60 -21.05 -25.27
C LYS A 508 2.19 -20.04 -26.33
N ARG A 509 1.80 -18.81 -25.90
CA ARG A 509 1.42 -17.69 -26.77
C ARG A 509 1.89 -16.38 -26.19
N PHE A 510 2.19 -15.42 -27.09
CA PHE A 510 2.52 -14.05 -26.74
C PHE A 510 1.53 -13.12 -27.42
N PHE A 511 0.97 -12.19 -26.64
CA PHE A 511 0.07 -11.16 -27.12
C PHE A 511 0.74 -9.80 -26.93
N PHE A 512 0.55 -8.89 -27.87
CA PHE A 512 1.11 -7.54 -27.80
C PHE A 512 -0.03 -6.53 -27.70
N TRP A 513 -0.01 -5.74 -26.63
CA TRP A 513 -1.00 -4.73 -26.34
C TRP A 513 -0.35 -3.35 -26.21
N GLU A 514 -1.15 -2.27 -26.36
CA GLU A 514 -0.67 -0.90 -26.13
C GLU A 514 -0.46 -0.61 -24.63
N ALA A 515 -1.25 -1.21 -23.75
CA ALA A 515 -1.13 -1.08 -22.31
C ALA A 515 -1.73 -2.30 -21.60
N LEU A 516 -1.23 -2.61 -20.40
CA LEU A 516 -1.84 -3.58 -19.50
C LEU A 516 -2.95 -2.93 -18.66
N PRO A 517 -4.04 -3.67 -18.35
CA PRO A 517 -5.09 -3.17 -17.46
C PRO A 517 -4.53 -3.01 -16.04
N LYS A 518 -4.74 -1.83 -15.46
CA LYS A 518 -4.24 -1.46 -14.14
C LYS A 518 -5.39 -1.21 -13.17
N SER A 519 -5.23 -1.66 -11.94
CA SER A 519 -6.13 -1.28 -10.85
C SER A 519 -6.00 0.21 -10.53
N GLY A 520 -6.94 0.76 -9.75
CA GLY A 520 -6.88 2.14 -9.28
C GLY A 520 -5.60 2.52 -8.52
N TYR A 521 -4.82 1.54 -8.08
CA TYR A 521 -3.50 1.73 -7.44
C TYR A 521 -2.32 1.48 -8.38
N GLY A 522 -2.53 1.36 -9.69
CA GLY A 522 -1.48 1.17 -10.69
C GLY A 522 -0.90 -0.25 -10.77
N LYS A 523 -1.47 -1.21 -10.03
CA LYS A 523 -1.10 -2.64 -10.11
C LYS A 523 -1.76 -3.30 -11.32
N VAL A 524 -1.14 -4.33 -11.87
CA VAL A 524 -1.65 -5.17 -12.95
C VAL A 524 -2.17 -6.50 -12.35
N PRO A 525 -3.45 -6.58 -11.93
CA PRO A 525 -4.02 -7.83 -11.44
C PRO A 525 -4.18 -8.83 -12.59
N LYS A 526 -3.67 -10.04 -12.43
CA LYS A 526 -3.76 -11.09 -13.45
C LYS A 526 -5.20 -11.40 -13.88
N ARG A 527 -6.16 -11.22 -12.96
CA ARG A 527 -7.59 -11.36 -13.27
C ARG A 527 -8.04 -10.37 -14.35
N LEU A 528 -7.68 -9.08 -14.23
CA LEU A 528 -8.06 -8.09 -15.24
C LEU A 528 -7.45 -8.38 -16.60
N VAL A 529 -6.21 -8.91 -16.63
CA VAL A 529 -5.56 -9.35 -17.87
C VAL A 529 -6.30 -10.54 -18.47
N ARG A 530 -6.74 -11.49 -17.64
CA ARG A 530 -7.54 -12.65 -18.08
C ARG A 530 -8.89 -12.20 -18.62
N ASP A 531 -9.62 -11.37 -17.87
CA ASP A 531 -10.93 -10.84 -18.25
C ASP A 531 -10.85 -10.13 -19.62
N GLU A 532 -9.78 -9.37 -19.86
CA GLU A 532 -9.55 -8.68 -21.14
C GLU A 532 -9.16 -9.65 -22.28
N LEU A 533 -8.37 -10.68 -22.00
CA LEU A 533 -8.05 -11.73 -22.99
C LEU A 533 -9.33 -12.48 -23.41
N GLU A 534 -10.20 -12.77 -22.47
CA GLU A 534 -11.51 -13.41 -22.73
C GLU A 534 -12.41 -12.48 -23.54
N ALA A 535 -12.53 -11.21 -23.16
CA ALA A 535 -13.32 -10.21 -23.86
C ALA A 535 -12.87 -10.01 -25.31
N ARG A 536 -11.56 -10.12 -25.59
CA ARG A 536 -10.99 -10.07 -26.95
C ARG A 536 -11.10 -11.39 -27.70
N GLY A 537 -11.65 -12.47 -27.09
CA GLY A 537 -11.73 -13.79 -27.71
C GLY A 537 -10.37 -14.44 -27.98
N LEU A 538 -9.35 -14.07 -27.21
CA LEU A 538 -7.98 -14.58 -27.38
C LEU A 538 -7.71 -15.85 -26.56
N LEU A 539 -8.59 -16.19 -25.62
CA LEU A 539 -8.58 -17.46 -24.90
C LEU A 539 -9.71 -18.36 -25.48
N ASP A 540 -9.38 -19.62 -25.75
CA ASP A 540 -10.40 -20.63 -26.04
C ASP A 540 -11.18 -20.89 -24.74
N THR A 541 -12.23 -20.13 -24.50
CA THR A 541 -13.24 -20.51 -23.52
C THR A 541 -13.87 -21.77 -24.09
N GLY A 542 -13.51 -22.93 -23.55
CA GLY A 542 -14.16 -24.19 -23.91
C GLY A 542 -15.67 -24.05 -23.74
N SER A 543 -16.34 -23.49 -24.75
CA SER A 543 -17.78 -23.43 -24.82
C SER A 543 -18.25 -24.86 -24.81
N LYS A 544 -18.85 -25.28 -23.70
CA LYS A 544 -19.71 -26.44 -23.67
C LYS A 544 -20.71 -26.27 -24.82
N LYS A 545 -20.45 -26.90 -25.95
CA LYS A 545 -21.52 -27.27 -26.86
C LYS A 545 -22.37 -28.30 -26.12
N SER A 546 -23.42 -27.81 -25.49
CA SER A 546 -24.56 -28.64 -25.12
C SER A 546 -25.18 -29.15 -26.42
N GLY A 547 -24.91 -30.40 -26.74
CA GLY A 547 -25.73 -31.19 -27.63
C GLY A 547 -26.79 -31.91 -26.83
#